data_8f9912e41a95014926157c863b205f23
#
_entry.id   8f9912e41a95014926157c863b205f23
#
_cell.length_a   1.000
_cell.length_b   1.000
_cell.length_c   1.000
_cell.angle_alpha   90.00
_cell.angle_beta   90.00
_cell.angle_gamma   90.00
#
_symmetry.space_group_name_H-M   'P 1'
#
loop_
_entity.id
_entity.type
_entity.pdbx_description
1 polymer ?
#
loop_
_entity_poly.entity_id
_entity_poly.type
_entity_poly.pdbx_seq_one_letter_code
_entity_poly.pdbx_strand_id
1 'polypeptide(L)'
;MSRKKIHMKRSFSHGKENAKKKKIKREREGKDPSRIPKFIKEKHSWSDLTAKQKKAVKRIVAGAAVFAAFCIFESYYGRPEAVAERYCKAYVKEDWKKTGHLSDLPKNGYATQDEYTTYMKKNAVTGVEDYQIKETKENRQIKIESGGKQRAFTVEYKTKTQGKNKETVVLQKQKRQRLLLFANWKVSSDKMIANDFNLYIPAGSTAWIDGTKLTKNDKIKDDSDGLDQYKISLFEGNHKIRIDVPWFKTYKSEFKASDKGSTTISKMKVSQSGKKKLDKKMKEILSSYIKAAKEEKSFSQISGLFEKNSKYEKENKEFYDDLKEQLSSKDGYKADQITTDNYEGKYVISGVTGVVRGTLSYDYKVTYQKEDVTVGDMNGTVDGSSQMSAEFVYKDGNYQLRTVNPGSIWYRESQ
;
A
#
# COMPACT_ATOMS: atom_id res chain seq x y z
N MET A 1 -21.14 10.72 42.50
CA MET A 1 -21.04 12.14 42.91
C MET A 1 -19.94 12.83 42.11
N SER A 2 -20.26 13.97 41.61
CA SER A 2 -19.52 15.10 41.07
C SER A 2 -19.01 15.00 39.60
N ARG A 3 -19.86 15.52 38.70
CA ARG A 3 -19.53 15.93 37.36
C ARG A 3 -18.79 17.28 37.40
N LYS A 4 -17.55 17.35 36.92
CA LYS A 4 -16.90 18.64 36.60
C LYS A 4 -17.10 18.95 35.11
N LYS A 5 -17.89 19.98 34.83
CA LYS A 5 -18.01 20.66 33.53
C LYS A 5 -16.73 21.44 33.26
N ILE A 6 -16.06 21.20 32.15
CA ILE A 6 -14.99 22.05 31.65
C ILE A 6 -15.62 22.99 30.62
N HIS A 7 -15.71 24.27 30.97
CA HIS A 7 -16.03 25.38 30.07
C HIS A 7 -14.79 25.69 29.22
N MET A 8 -14.83 25.40 27.92
CA MET A 8 -13.84 25.90 26.97
C MET A 8 -14.35 27.21 26.38
N LYS A 9 -13.65 28.31 26.67
CA LYS A 9 -13.90 29.65 26.12
C LYS A 9 -13.62 29.65 24.62
N ARG A 10 -14.67 29.89 23.82
CA ARG A 10 -14.52 30.33 22.42
C ARG A 10 -14.37 31.85 22.43
N SER A 11 -13.19 32.36 22.13
CA SER A 11 -12.98 33.73 21.65
C SER A 11 -11.73 33.74 20.80
N PHE A 12 -11.76 34.51 19.72
CA PHE A 12 -10.73 34.77 18.68
C PHE A 12 -10.95 34.04 17.34
N SER A 13 -11.95 34.48 16.59
CA SER A 13 -11.92 34.36 15.13
C SER A 13 -12.72 35.44 14.35
N HIS A 14 -13.34 36.41 15.02
CA HIS A 14 -14.14 37.44 14.32
C HIS A 14 -13.34 38.63 13.74
N GLY A 15 -12.07 38.82 14.12
CA GLY A 15 -11.26 39.96 13.67
C GLY A 15 -10.65 39.80 12.26
N LYS A 16 -10.39 38.59 11.80
CA LYS A 16 -9.71 38.37 10.49
C LYS A 16 -10.69 38.33 9.30
N GLU A 17 -11.93 37.97 9.52
CA GLU A 17 -12.95 37.89 8.45
C GLU A 17 -13.45 39.26 8.02
N ASN A 18 -13.59 40.20 8.97
CA ASN A 18 -13.98 41.59 8.69
C ASN A 18 -12.90 42.39 7.97
N ALA A 19 -11.61 42.10 8.22
CA ALA A 19 -10.49 42.73 7.50
C ALA A 19 -10.42 42.26 6.04
N LYS A 20 -10.72 40.99 5.75
CA LYS A 20 -10.77 40.45 4.39
C LYS A 20 -11.95 40.98 3.58
N LYS A 21 -13.12 41.10 4.21
CA LYS A 21 -14.32 41.69 3.57
C LYS A 21 -14.16 43.19 3.27
N LYS A 22 -13.48 43.94 4.14
CA LYS A 22 -13.12 45.36 3.89
C LYS A 22 -12.10 45.54 2.75
N LYS A 23 -11.12 44.63 2.62
CA LYS A 23 -10.14 44.70 1.53
C LYS A 23 -10.78 44.39 0.17
N ILE A 24 -11.66 43.39 0.11
CA ILE A 24 -12.39 43.02 -1.11
C ILE A 24 -13.39 44.14 -1.51
N LYS A 25 -13.98 44.86 -0.55
CA LYS A 25 -14.89 45.97 -0.85
C LYS A 25 -14.10 47.17 -1.39
N ARG A 26 -12.92 47.49 -0.86
CA ARG A 26 -12.05 48.56 -1.38
C ARG A 26 -11.51 48.29 -2.78
N GLU A 27 -11.22 47.01 -3.12
CA GLU A 27 -10.79 46.62 -4.48
C GLU A 27 -11.94 46.65 -5.50
N ARG A 28 -13.22 46.58 -5.07
CA ARG A 28 -14.37 46.72 -5.95
C ARG A 28 -14.82 48.18 -6.17
N GLU A 29 -14.54 49.06 -5.24
CA GLU A 29 -14.89 50.49 -5.35
C GLU A 29 -13.87 51.33 -6.12
N GLY A 30 -12.70 50.73 -6.47
CA GLY A 30 -11.63 51.44 -7.22
C GLY A 30 -11.63 51.23 -8.74
N LYS A 31 -12.57 50.48 -9.30
CA LYS A 31 -12.70 50.36 -10.77
C LYS A 31 -13.79 51.30 -11.24
N ASP A 32 -13.41 52.52 -11.56
CA ASP A 32 -14.19 53.52 -12.26
C ASP A 32 -14.77 52.85 -13.55
N PRO A 33 -16.11 52.70 -13.64
CA PRO A 33 -16.76 52.14 -14.83
C PRO A 33 -16.61 53.04 -16.08
N SER A 34 -16.04 54.23 -15.94
CA SER A 34 -15.80 55.14 -17.05
C SER A 34 -14.55 54.79 -17.89
N ARG A 35 -13.72 53.81 -17.47
CA ARG A 35 -12.57 53.32 -18.26
C ARG A 35 -12.91 52.15 -19.19
N ILE A 36 -14.12 52.13 -19.73
CA ILE A 36 -14.36 51.42 -20.98
C ILE A 36 -13.60 52.21 -22.04
N PRO A 37 -12.66 51.54 -22.78
CA PRO A 37 -11.90 52.24 -23.81
C PRO A 37 -12.89 53.00 -24.71
N LYS A 38 -12.63 54.27 -24.93
CA LYS A 38 -13.47 55.17 -25.78
C LYS A 38 -13.87 54.57 -27.14
N PHE A 39 -13.12 53.57 -27.58
CA PHE A 39 -13.34 52.78 -28.79
C PHE A 39 -14.68 52.03 -28.85
N ILE A 40 -15.36 51.80 -27.73
CA ILE A 40 -16.66 51.09 -27.71
C ILE A 40 -17.85 52.06 -27.71
N LYS A 41 -17.63 53.35 -27.49
CA LYS A 41 -18.72 54.34 -27.46
C LYS A 41 -19.05 55.01 -28.77
N GLU A 42 -18.16 54.97 -29.76
CA GLU A 42 -18.43 55.52 -31.09
C GLU A 42 -19.01 54.44 -31.96
N LYS A 43 -20.28 54.58 -32.38
CA LYS A 43 -20.90 53.77 -33.43
C LYS A 43 -20.23 54.13 -34.76
N HIS A 44 -19.03 53.51 -35.02
CA HIS A 44 -18.44 53.61 -36.36
C HIS A 44 -19.30 52.80 -37.33
N SER A 45 -19.81 53.48 -38.35
CA SER A 45 -20.43 52.79 -39.48
C SER A 45 -19.37 51.97 -40.22
N TRP A 46 -19.79 50.88 -40.83
CA TRP A 46 -18.90 50.06 -41.69
C TRP A 46 -18.25 50.89 -42.81
N SER A 47 -18.93 51.98 -43.26
CA SER A 47 -18.44 52.95 -44.22
C SER A 47 -17.16 53.65 -43.77
N ASP A 48 -17.07 53.98 -42.48
CA ASP A 48 -16.03 54.83 -41.93
C ASP A 48 -14.68 54.15 -41.71
N LEU A 49 -14.64 52.82 -41.91
CA LEU A 49 -13.43 51.99 -41.76
C LEU A 49 -12.56 52.07 -42.98
N THR A 50 -11.25 52.21 -42.77
CA THR A 50 -10.25 52.09 -43.86
C THR A 50 -10.21 50.70 -44.42
N ALA A 51 -9.69 50.53 -45.65
CA ALA A 51 -9.57 49.24 -46.30
C ALA A 51 -8.76 48.21 -45.43
N LYS A 52 -7.73 48.67 -44.74
CA LYS A 52 -6.94 47.83 -43.79
C LYS A 52 -7.78 47.39 -42.59
N GLN A 53 -8.57 48.28 -42.01
CA GLN A 53 -9.48 48.00 -40.88
C GLN A 53 -10.61 47.05 -41.33
N LYS A 54 -11.25 47.28 -42.48
CA LYS A 54 -12.23 46.35 -43.04
C LYS A 54 -11.67 44.95 -43.24
N LYS A 55 -10.41 44.82 -43.71
CA LYS A 55 -9.71 43.52 -43.86
C LYS A 55 -9.41 42.87 -42.52
N ALA A 56 -9.04 43.69 -41.50
CA ALA A 56 -8.82 43.18 -40.14
C ALA A 56 -10.12 42.70 -39.48
N VAL A 57 -11.21 43.46 -39.57
CA VAL A 57 -12.51 43.04 -39.06
C VAL A 57 -13.02 41.77 -39.74
N LYS A 58 -12.90 41.66 -41.08
CA LYS A 58 -13.25 40.42 -41.77
C LYS A 58 -12.45 39.22 -41.27
N ARG A 59 -11.14 39.36 -40.99
CA ARG A 59 -10.32 38.30 -40.42
C ARG A 59 -10.74 37.93 -39.03
N ILE A 60 -11.08 38.92 -38.17
CA ILE A 60 -11.57 38.69 -36.81
C ILE A 60 -12.93 37.96 -36.83
N VAL A 61 -13.84 38.37 -37.69
CA VAL A 61 -15.14 37.72 -37.85
C VAL A 61 -15.00 36.30 -38.37
N ALA A 62 -14.12 36.08 -39.36
CA ALA A 62 -13.81 34.73 -39.86
C ALA A 62 -13.20 33.85 -38.74
N GLY A 63 -12.24 34.39 -37.99
CA GLY A 63 -11.68 33.70 -36.82
C GLY A 63 -12.70 33.36 -35.74
N ALA A 64 -13.60 34.31 -35.43
CA ALA A 64 -14.69 34.06 -34.47
C ALA A 64 -15.68 32.99 -34.99
N ALA A 65 -16.00 32.98 -36.29
CA ALA A 65 -16.85 31.96 -36.89
C ALA A 65 -16.21 30.56 -36.83
N VAL A 66 -14.91 30.45 -37.13
CA VAL A 66 -14.16 29.19 -36.99
C VAL A 66 -14.11 28.74 -35.53
N PHE A 67 -13.88 29.67 -34.61
CA PHE A 67 -13.88 29.35 -33.17
C PHE A 67 -15.26 28.90 -32.71
N ALA A 68 -16.34 29.55 -33.13
CA ALA A 68 -17.70 29.13 -32.82
C ALA A 68 -18.02 27.73 -33.37
N ALA A 69 -17.65 27.45 -34.62
CA ALA A 69 -17.81 26.12 -35.21
C ALA A 69 -17.01 25.06 -34.43
N PHE A 70 -15.79 25.40 -34.04
CA PHE A 70 -14.97 24.54 -33.16
C PHE A 70 -15.64 24.29 -31.79
N CYS A 71 -16.18 25.32 -31.16
CA CYS A 71 -16.89 25.14 -29.88
C CYS A 71 -18.15 24.26 -30.01
N ILE A 72 -18.90 24.40 -31.12
CA ILE A 72 -20.07 23.56 -31.39
C ILE A 72 -19.62 22.10 -31.62
N PHE A 73 -18.60 21.89 -32.44
CA PHE A 73 -18.02 20.55 -32.66
C PHE A 73 -17.55 19.90 -31.36
N GLU A 74 -16.76 20.60 -30.56
CA GLU A 74 -16.24 20.10 -29.30
C GLU A 74 -17.35 19.84 -28.28
N SER A 75 -18.38 20.70 -28.25
CA SER A 75 -19.56 20.50 -27.40
C SER A 75 -20.32 19.23 -27.79
N TYR A 76 -20.48 18.96 -29.08
CA TYR A 76 -21.12 17.73 -29.59
C TYR A 76 -20.24 16.50 -29.35
N TYR A 77 -18.95 16.61 -29.72
CA TYR A 77 -17.99 15.53 -29.57
C TYR A 77 -17.75 15.11 -28.12
N GLY A 78 -17.86 16.06 -27.19
CA GLY A 78 -17.70 15.85 -25.75
C GLY A 78 -18.94 15.36 -25.01
N ARG A 79 -20.09 15.17 -25.66
CA ARG A 79 -21.31 14.65 -25.01
C ARG A 79 -21.12 13.21 -24.54
N PRO A 80 -21.75 12.79 -23.43
CA PRO A 80 -21.63 11.44 -22.93
C PRO A 80 -22.11 10.40 -23.95
N GLU A 81 -23.16 10.69 -24.73
CA GLU A 81 -23.66 9.83 -25.80
C GLU A 81 -22.58 9.56 -26.87
N ALA A 82 -21.92 10.63 -27.33
CA ALA A 82 -20.88 10.54 -28.34
C ALA A 82 -19.62 9.80 -27.80
N VAL A 83 -19.34 9.89 -26.50
CA VAL A 83 -18.26 9.12 -25.86
C VAL A 83 -18.63 7.66 -25.77
N ALA A 84 -19.88 7.33 -25.33
CA ALA A 84 -20.37 5.96 -25.29
C ALA A 84 -20.32 5.29 -26.68
N GLU A 85 -20.77 5.99 -27.71
CA GLU A 85 -20.73 5.49 -29.10
C GLU A 85 -19.31 5.20 -29.57
N ARG A 86 -18.36 6.11 -29.32
CA ARG A 86 -16.95 5.90 -29.69
C ARG A 86 -16.32 4.75 -28.92
N TYR A 87 -16.69 4.58 -27.65
CA TYR A 87 -16.23 3.45 -26.86
C TYR A 87 -16.76 2.13 -27.42
N CYS A 88 -18.07 2.03 -27.64
CA CYS A 88 -18.67 0.81 -28.21
C CYS A 88 -18.13 0.49 -29.61
N LYS A 89 -17.96 1.51 -30.46
CA LYS A 89 -17.35 1.34 -31.79
C LYS A 89 -15.91 0.83 -31.73
N ALA A 90 -15.13 1.28 -30.75
CA ALA A 90 -13.77 0.79 -30.52
C ALA A 90 -13.79 -0.63 -29.93
N TYR A 91 -14.72 -0.91 -29.02
CA TYR A 91 -14.92 -2.23 -28.37
C TYR A 91 -15.23 -3.31 -29.40
N VAL A 92 -16.21 -3.07 -30.28
CA VAL A 92 -16.60 -4.01 -31.36
C VAL A 92 -15.44 -4.28 -32.32
N LYS A 93 -14.54 -3.31 -32.51
CA LYS A 93 -13.33 -3.48 -33.32
C LYS A 93 -12.16 -4.08 -32.54
N GLU A 94 -12.38 -4.44 -31.28
CA GLU A 94 -11.34 -4.94 -30.38
C GLU A 94 -10.13 -3.99 -30.26
N ASP A 95 -10.34 -2.68 -30.50
CA ASP A 95 -9.32 -1.63 -30.33
C ASP A 95 -9.17 -1.28 -28.83
N TRP A 96 -8.56 -2.20 -28.10
CA TRP A 96 -8.40 -2.09 -26.64
C TRP A 96 -7.55 -0.89 -26.23
N LYS A 97 -6.67 -0.42 -27.07
CA LYS A 97 -5.92 0.79 -26.82
C LYS A 97 -6.84 2.02 -26.81
N LYS A 98 -7.74 2.11 -27.78
CA LYS A 98 -8.70 3.21 -27.87
C LYS A 98 -9.76 3.14 -26.78
N THR A 99 -10.29 1.97 -26.46
CA THR A 99 -11.23 1.79 -25.35
C THR A 99 -10.61 2.20 -24.03
N GLY A 100 -9.36 1.83 -23.75
CA GLY A 100 -8.65 2.24 -22.55
C GLY A 100 -8.41 3.76 -22.47
N HIS A 101 -8.11 4.42 -23.59
CA HIS A 101 -8.04 5.89 -23.61
C HIS A 101 -9.38 6.57 -23.32
N LEU A 102 -10.49 5.92 -23.62
CA LEU A 102 -11.85 6.39 -23.33
C LEU A 102 -12.31 6.01 -21.92
N SER A 103 -11.60 5.14 -21.23
CA SER A 103 -11.91 4.68 -19.86
C SER A 103 -11.23 5.55 -18.80
N ASP A 104 -11.85 5.63 -17.63
CA ASP A 104 -11.32 6.31 -16.44
C ASP A 104 -10.46 5.35 -15.63
N LEU A 105 -9.23 5.14 -16.10
CA LEU A 105 -8.29 4.27 -15.41
C LEU A 105 -7.67 4.98 -14.19
N PRO A 106 -7.41 4.27 -13.10
CA PRO A 106 -6.70 4.79 -11.94
C PRO A 106 -5.33 5.37 -12.34
N LYS A 107 -4.95 6.47 -11.71
CA LYS A 107 -3.65 7.12 -11.93
C LYS A 107 -2.58 6.49 -11.03
N ASN A 108 -2.40 5.21 -11.14
CA ASN A 108 -1.34 4.47 -10.46
C ASN A 108 -0.52 3.65 -11.47
N GLY A 109 0.56 3.04 -11.02
CA GLY A 109 1.41 2.23 -11.87
C GLY A 109 0.88 0.82 -12.16
N TYR A 110 -0.27 0.41 -11.58
CA TYR A 110 -0.75 -0.99 -11.59
C TYR A 110 -1.99 -1.21 -12.46
N ALA A 111 -2.65 -0.16 -12.87
CA ALA A 111 -3.80 -0.23 -13.78
C ALA A 111 -3.54 0.69 -15.00
N THR A 112 -2.45 0.42 -15.69
CA THR A 112 -1.99 1.19 -16.84
C THR A 112 -2.79 0.87 -18.10
N GLN A 113 -2.55 1.64 -19.16
CA GLN A 113 -3.13 1.41 -20.47
C GLN A 113 -2.75 0.04 -21.06
N ASP A 114 -1.52 -0.42 -20.82
CA ASP A 114 -1.04 -1.71 -21.34
C ASP A 114 -1.68 -2.87 -20.58
N GLU A 115 -1.82 -2.73 -19.27
CA GLU A 115 -2.53 -3.70 -18.43
C GLU A 115 -4.01 -3.75 -18.74
N TYR A 116 -4.66 -2.60 -19.02
CA TYR A 116 -6.02 -2.57 -19.55
C TYR A 116 -6.14 -3.37 -20.83
N THR A 117 -5.22 -3.19 -21.76
CA THR A 117 -5.22 -3.93 -23.02
C THR A 117 -5.07 -5.44 -22.80
N THR A 118 -4.21 -5.83 -21.86
CA THR A 118 -4.00 -7.24 -21.47
C THR A 118 -5.25 -7.81 -20.80
N TYR A 119 -5.85 -7.07 -19.89
CA TYR A 119 -7.09 -7.44 -19.19
C TYR A 119 -8.24 -7.65 -20.18
N MET A 120 -8.44 -6.69 -21.11
CA MET A 120 -9.53 -6.76 -22.10
C MET A 120 -9.35 -7.92 -23.07
N LYS A 121 -8.15 -8.18 -23.57
CA LYS A 121 -7.87 -9.36 -24.42
C LYS A 121 -8.26 -10.68 -23.77
N LYS A 122 -8.19 -10.77 -22.45
CA LYS A 122 -8.50 -11.98 -21.68
C LYS A 122 -9.96 -12.08 -21.28
N ASN A 123 -10.60 -10.96 -20.96
CA ASN A 123 -11.89 -10.95 -20.26
C ASN A 123 -13.03 -10.33 -21.09
N ALA A 124 -12.74 -9.59 -22.18
CA ALA A 124 -13.77 -8.95 -22.98
C ALA A 124 -14.56 -9.96 -23.80
N VAL A 125 -15.83 -9.65 -24.04
CA VAL A 125 -16.65 -10.36 -25.00
C VAL A 125 -16.19 -9.97 -26.41
N THR A 126 -15.77 -10.94 -27.20
CA THR A 126 -15.28 -10.76 -28.56
C THR A 126 -16.31 -11.21 -29.61
N GLY A 127 -16.08 -10.87 -30.87
CA GLY A 127 -16.95 -11.28 -31.98
C GLY A 127 -18.33 -10.61 -31.95
N VAL A 128 -18.42 -9.39 -31.46
CA VAL A 128 -19.64 -8.56 -31.53
C VAL A 128 -19.90 -8.15 -32.98
N GLU A 129 -21.06 -8.52 -33.52
CA GLU A 129 -21.45 -8.24 -34.92
C GLU A 129 -22.20 -6.92 -35.07
N ASP A 130 -23.14 -6.66 -34.14
CA ASP A 130 -24.01 -5.49 -34.15
C ASP A 130 -24.26 -5.02 -32.73
N TYR A 131 -24.48 -3.72 -32.57
CA TYR A 131 -24.81 -3.13 -31.28
C TYR A 131 -25.74 -1.94 -31.42
N GLN A 132 -26.57 -1.71 -30.39
CA GLN A 132 -27.38 -0.51 -30.24
C GLN A 132 -27.19 0.09 -28.87
N ILE A 133 -27.06 1.42 -28.82
CA ILE A 133 -26.92 2.15 -27.55
C ILE A 133 -28.23 2.86 -27.27
N LYS A 134 -28.78 2.64 -26.08
CA LYS A 134 -30.03 3.26 -25.64
C LYS A 134 -29.84 3.94 -24.29
N GLU A 135 -30.36 5.15 -24.17
CA GLU A 135 -30.50 5.80 -22.88
C GLU A 135 -31.70 5.18 -22.14
N THR A 136 -31.48 4.64 -20.94
CA THR A 136 -32.53 3.93 -20.19
C THR A 136 -33.18 4.81 -19.12
N LYS A 137 -34.31 4.35 -18.57
CA LYS A 137 -34.95 5.01 -17.41
C LYS A 137 -34.00 5.08 -16.19
N GLU A 138 -33.17 4.05 -15.99
CA GLU A 138 -32.14 3.96 -14.96
C GLU A 138 -31.07 5.06 -15.09
N ASN A 139 -30.76 5.49 -16.32
CA ASN A 139 -29.86 6.62 -16.54
C ASN A 139 -30.37 7.91 -15.89
N ARG A 140 -31.69 8.13 -15.87
CA ARG A 140 -32.29 9.32 -15.23
C ARG A 140 -32.06 9.28 -13.72
N GLN A 141 -32.20 8.12 -13.08
CA GLN A 141 -31.94 7.94 -11.66
C GLN A 141 -30.44 8.11 -11.33
N ILE A 142 -29.55 7.44 -12.04
CA ILE A 142 -28.10 7.60 -11.89
C ILE A 142 -27.67 9.06 -12.07
N LYS A 143 -28.26 9.76 -13.03
CA LYS A 143 -28.00 11.18 -13.24
C LYS A 143 -28.38 12.04 -12.03
N ILE A 144 -29.53 11.75 -11.41
CA ILE A 144 -30.04 12.50 -10.24
C ILE A 144 -29.15 12.19 -9.03
N GLU A 145 -28.94 10.92 -8.71
CA GLU A 145 -28.15 10.45 -7.56
C GLU A 145 -26.70 10.92 -7.60
N SER A 146 -26.10 10.96 -8.78
CA SER A 146 -24.73 11.44 -8.98
C SER A 146 -24.60 12.97 -9.06
N GLY A 147 -25.70 13.70 -8.95
CA GLY A 147 -25.70 15.18 -9.18
C GLY A 147 -25.22 15.55 -10.60
N GLY A 148 -25.53 14.73 -11.58
CA GLY A 148 -25.16 14.94 -12.97
C GLY A 148 -23.71 14.57 -13.32
N LYS A 149 -22.99 13.88 -12.42
CA LYS A 149 -21.60 13.44 -12.66
C LYS A 149 -21.49 12.11 -13.39
N GLN A 150 -22.55 11.32 -13.41
CA GLN A 150 -22.60 10.03 -14.13
C GLN A 150 -23.73 9.98 -15.16
N ARG A 151 -23.56 9.13 -16.15
CA ARG A 151 -24.52 8.74 -17.18
C ARG A 151 -24.38 7.25 -17.45
N ALA A 152 -25.51 6.56 -17.64
CA ALA A 152 -25.53 5.15 -17.98
C ALA A 152 -26.24 4.92 -19.30
N PHE A 153 -25.70 4.03 -20.11
CA PHE A 153 -26.26 3.63 -21.39
C PHE A 153 -26.35 2.11 -21.43
N THR A 154 -27.47 1.59 -21.84
CA THR A 154 -27.60 0.17 -22.17
C THR A 154 -27.12 -0.08 -23.58
N VAL A 155 -26.16 -0.98 -23.69
CA VAL A 155 -25.64 -1.49 -24.96
C VAL A 155 -26.29 -2.85 -25.17
N GLU A 156 -27.16 -2.96 -26.20
CA GLU A 156 -27.71 -4.23 -26.66
C GLU A 156 -26.82 -4.69 -27.82
N TYR A 157 -26.30 -5.91 -27.75
CA TYR A 157 -25.40 -6.42 -28.78
C TYR A 157 -25.64 -7.90 -29.08
N LYS A 158 -25.19 -8.33 -30.26
CA LYS A 158 -25.18 -9.71 -30.75
C LYS A 158 -23.75 -10.19 -30.92
N THR A 159 -23.48 -11.44 -30.55
CA THR A 159 -22.22 -12.12 -30.86
C THR A 159 -22.50 -13.32 -31.76
N LYS A 160 -21.47 -13.84 -32.44
CA LYS A 160 -21.55 -15.03 -33.29
C LYS A 160 -22.01 -16.28 -32.54
N THR A 161 -21.68 -16.35 -31.25
CA THR A 161 -21.89 -17.57 -30.42
C THR A 161 -23.05 -17.45 -29.44
N GLN A 162 -23.42 -16.22 -29.08
CA GLN A 162 -24.45 -15.93 -28.10
C GLN A 162 -25.50 -15.03 -28.75
N GLY A 163 -26.76 -15.21 -28.44
CA GLY A 163 -27.84 -14.37 -28.95
C GLY A 163 -27.74 -12.92 -28.50
N LYS A 164 -28.87 -12.23 -28.36
CA LYS A 164 -28.94 -10.85 -27.89
C LYS A 164 -28.51 -10.76 -26.42
N ASN A 165 -27.55 -9.91 -26.16
CA ASN A 165 -27.05 -9.59 -24.84
C ASN A 165 -27.25 -8.11 -24.51
N LYS A 166 -27.24 -7.76 -23.22
CA LYS A 166 -27.35 -6.40 -22.74
C LYS A 166 -26.26 -6.12 -21.70
N GLU A 167 -25.62 -4.99 -21.81
CA GLU A 167 -24.64 -4.51 -20.85
C GLU A 167 -24.84 -3.02 -20.58
N THR A 168 -24.53 -2.58 -19.36
CA THR A 168 -24.63 -1.18 -18.97
C THR A 168 -23.24 -0.56 -18.96
N VAL A 169 -23.04 0.44 -19.80
CA VAL A 169 -21.85 1.28 -19.84
C VAL A 169 -22.09 2.55 -19.03
N VAL A 170 -21.36 2.74 -17.96
CA VAL A 170 -21.45 3.93 -17.11
C VAL A 170 -20.32 4.89 -17.48
N LEU A 171 -20.67 6.15 -17.73
CA LEU A 171 -19.73 7.22 -17.97
C LEU A 171 -19.65 8.15 -16.76
N GLN A 172 -18.43 8.55 -16.44
CA GLN A 172 -18.15 9.50 -15.37
C GLN A 172 -17.56 10.79 -15.91
N LYS A 173 -18.11 11.92 -15.41
CA LYS A 173 -17.59 13.25 -15.72
C LYS A 173 -16.31 13.49 -14.94
N GLN A 174 -15.24 13.76 -15.66
CA GLN A 174 -13.93 14.02 -15.09
C GLN A 174 -13.86 15.41 -14.43
N LYS A 175 -13.06 15.53 -13.35
CA LYS A 175 -12.79 16.84 -12.72
C LYS A 175 -12.05 17.78 -13.67
N ARG A 176 -11.12 17.26 -14.47
CA ARG A 176 -10.36 18.03 -15.46
C ARG A 176 -11.20 18.20 -16.73
N GLN A 177 -11.49 19.43 -17.09
CA GLN A 177 -12.18 19.78 -18.31
C GLN A 177 -11.30 19.48 -19.53
N ARG A 178 -11.94 19.13 -20.65
CA ARG A 178 -11.30 19.02 -21.95
C ARG A 178 -11.13 20.43 -22.55
N LEU A 179 -9.92 20.72 -23.02
CA LEU A 179 -9.57 22.04 -23.57
C LEU A 179 -9.97 23.21 -22.64
N LEU A 180 -9.99 22.99 -21.31
CA LEU A 180 -10.33 23.95 -20.27
C LEU A 180 -11.79 24.46 -20.27
N LEU A 181 -12.61 24.14 -21.27
CA LEU A 181 -13.98 24.68 -21.46
C LEU A 181 -15.05 23.60 -21.51
N PHE A 182 -14.72 22.40 -22.00
CA PHE A 182 -15.71 21.36 -22.29
C PHE A 182 -15.70 20.25 -21.24
N ALA A 183 -16.89 19.67 -21.03
CA ALA A 183 -17.00 18.50 -20.16
C ALA A 183 -16.17 17.35 -20.73
N ASN A 184 -15.44 16.66 -19.86
CA ASN A 184 -14.65 15.49 -20.20
C ASN A 184 -15.33 14.26 -19.59
N TRP A 185 -15.83 13.37 -20.43
CA TRP A 185 -16.48 12.14 -20.01
C TRP A 185 -15.61 10.95 -20.35
N LYS A 186 -15.57 9.98 -19.45
CA LYS A 186 -14.88 8.71 -19.63
C LYS A 186 -15.76 7.56 -19.16
N VAL A 187 -15.58 6.39 -19.75
CA VAL A 187 -16.24 5.17 -19.28
C VAL A 187 -15.65 4.78 -17.94
N SER A 188 -16.50 4.53 -16.94
CA SER A 188 -16.07 4.07 -15.62
C SER A 188 -15.43 2.68 -15.74
N SER A 189 -14.29 2.53 -15.12
CA SER A 189 -13.60 1.25 -14.99
C SER A 189 -13.87 0.57 -13.63
N ASP A 190 -14.74 1.13 -12.78
CA ASP A 190 -14.98 0.66 -11.40
C ASP A 190 -15.31 -0.83 -11.31
N LYS A 191 -16.03 -1.38 -12.30
CA LYS A 191 -16.36 -2.81 -12.35
C LYS A 191 -15.19 -3.73 -12.74
N MET A 192 -14.11 -3.15 -13.23
CA MET A 192 -12.92 -3.87 -13.68
C MET A 192 -11.75 -3.71 -12.71
N ILE A 193 -11.86 -2.79 -11.78
CA ILE A 193 -10.79 -2.41 -10.86
C ILE A 193 -11.10 -2.88 -9.45
N ALA A 194 -10.21 -3.66 -8.90
CA ALA A 194 -10.12 -3.95 -7.48
C ALA A 194 -9.57 -2.70 -6.78
N ASN A 195 -10.47 -1.83 -6.33
CA ASN A 195 -10.10 -0.63 -5.59
C ASN A 195 -9.76 -0.97 -4.15
N ASP A 196 -8.88 -0.17 -3.56
CA ASP A 196 -8.53 -0.29 -2.14
C ASP A 196 -8.06 -1.70 -1.73
N PHE A 197 -7.43 -2.44 -2.67
CA PHE A 197 -6.89 -3.76 -2.39
C PHE A 197 -5.72 -3.65 -1.42
N ASN A 198 -5.77 -4.42 -0.32
CA ASN A 198 -4.75 -4.42 0.71
C ASN A 198 -3.76 -5.57 0.50
N LEU A 199 -2.49 -5.22 0.35
CA LEU A 199 -1.40 -6.18 0.24
C LEU A 199 -0.51 -6.08 1.48
N TYR A 200 -0.34 -7.21 2.18
CA TYR A 200 0.55 -7.33 3.34
C TYR A 200 1.76 -8.16 2.96
N ILE A 201 2.94 -7.59 3.09
CA ILE A 201 4.21 -8.25 2.79
C ILE A 201 5.20 -8.05 3.95
N PRO A 202 6.20 -8.94 4.14
CA PRO A 202 7.19 -8.77 5.18
C PRO A 202 7.90 -7.41 5.09
N ALA A 203 8.10 -6.76 6.22
CA ALA A 203 8.79 -5.47 6.29
C ALA A 203 10.18 -5.53 5.69
N GLY A 204 10.60 -4.42 5.06
CA GLY A 204 11.88 -4.35 4.36
C GLY A 204 11.93 -5.07 3.01
N SER A 205 10.80 -5.57 2.54
CA SER A 205 10.69 -6.21 1.22
C SER A 205 10.75 -5.19 0.08
N THR A 206 11.23 -5.66 -1.06
CA THR A 206 10.97 -5.02 -2.35
C THR A 206 10.05 -5.93 -3.15
N ALA A 207 8.93 -5.41 -3.62
CA ALA A 207 7.94 -6.22 -4.33
C ALA A 207 7.55 -5.62 -5.69
N TRP A 208 7.10 -6.49 -6.59
CA TRP A 208 6.61 -6.16 -7.92
C TRP A 208 5.31 -6.92 -8.17
N ILE A 209 4.34 -6.23 -8.75
CA ILE A 209 3.10 -6.81 -9.26
C ILE A 209 3.11 -6.67 -10.78
N ASP A 210 2.97 -7.78 -11.49
CA ASP A 210 3.02 -7.86 -12.97
C ASP A 210 4.22 -7.12 -13.57
N GLY A 211 5.36 -7.11 -12.86
CA GLY A 211 6.57 -6.41 -13.26
C GLY A 211 6.68 -4.96 -12.77
N THR A 212 5.61 -4.36 -12.28
CA THR A 212 5.59 -2.99 -11.75
C THR A 212 5.98 -2.99 -10.27
N LYS A 213 7.03 -2.23 -9.94
CA LYS A 213 7.55 -2.13 -8.57
C LYS A 213 6.60 -1.38 -7.66
N LEU A 214 6.31 -1.93 -6.46
CA LEU A 214 5.63 -1.23 -5.38
C LEU A 214 6.47 -0.04 -4.90
N THR A 215 5.81 1.09 -4.67
CA THR A 215 6.46 2.33 -4.24
C THR A 215 6.12 2.68 -2.80
N LYS A 216 6.90 3.58 -2.20
CA LYS A 216 6.61 4.11 -0.87
C LYS A 216 5.28 4.87 -0.81
N ASN A 217 4.82 5.43 -1.94
CA ASN A 217 3.56 6.17 -2.00
C ASN A 217 2.33 5.26 -1.87
N ASP A 218 2.48 3.97 -2.17
CA ASP A 218 1.42 2.97 -2.07
C ASP A 218 1.33 2.37 -0.66
N LYS A 219 2.37 2.60 0.15
CA LYS A 219 2.46 2.13 1.53
C LYS A 219 1.63 3.02 2.44
N ILE A 220 0.70 2.43 3.18
CA ILE A 220 -0.21 3.17 4.07
C ILE A 220 0.20 3.09 5.53
N LYS A 221 0.92 2.05 5.92
CA LYS A 221 1.37 1.86 7.30
C LYS A 221 2.68 1.09 7.33
N ASP A 222 3.61 1.58 8.14
CA ASP A 222 4.74 0.80 8.63
C ASP A 222 4.25 0.00 9.83
N ASP A 223 4.19 -1.32 9.69
CA ASP A 223 3.75 -2.15 10.80
C ASP A 223 4.94 -2.44 11.71
N SER A 224 4.81 -2.03 12.97
CA SER A 224 5.74 -2.41 14.04
C SER A 224 5.78 -3.93 14.25
N ASP A 225 4.79 -4.67 13.76
CA ASP A 225 4.70 -6.12 13.89
C ASP A 225 5.36 -6.91 12.76
N GLY A 226 6.08 -6.24 11.83
CA GLY A 226 6.91 -6.89 10.82
C GLY A 226 6.28 -7.05 9.44
N LEU A 227 5.10 -6.49 9.19
CA LEU A 227 4.45 -6.40 7.89
C LEU A 227 4.36 -4.97 7.40
N ASP A 228 4.64 -4.75 6.13
CA ASP A 228 4.31 -3.52 5.42
C ASP A 228 2.95 -3.67 4.75
N GLN A 229 2.06 -2.71 4.96
CA GLN A 229 0.76 -2.66 4.33
C GLN A 229 0.76 -1.68 3.16
N TYR A 230 0.32 -2.16 2.00
CA TYR A 230 0.13 -1.38 0.79
C TYR A 230 -1.34 -1.34 0.42
N LYS A 231 -1.80 -0.20 -0.09
CA LYS A 231 -3.14 -0.02 -0.62
C LYS A 231 -3.05 0.38 -2.08
N ILE A 232 -3.54 -0.48 -2.95
CA ILE A 232 -3.38 -0.34 -4.38
C ILE A 232 -4.70 -0.57 -5.11
N SER A 233 -4.80 -0.02 -6.32
CA SER A 233 -5.89 -0.32 -7.25
C SER A 233 -5.31 -0.98 -8.49
N LEU A 234 -5.81 -2.16 -8.84
CA LEU A 234 -5.37 -2.97 -9.99
C LEU A 234 -6.58 -3.65 -10.63
N PHE A 235 -6.42 -4.24 -11.81
CA PHE A 235 -7.53 -4.95 -12.43
C PHE A 235 -7.96 -6.14 -11.58
N GLU A 236 -9.26 -6.48 -11.60
CA GLU A 236 -9.73 -7.70 -10.93
C GLU A 236 -9.17 -8.95 -11.61
N GLY A 237 -8.87 -9.96 -10.81
CA GLY A 237 -8.38 -11.25 -11.30
C GLY A 237 -7.01 -11.63 -10.78
N ASN A 238 -6.32 -12.50 -11.52
CA ASN A 238 -5.05 -13.07 -11.08
C ASN A 238 -3.87 -12.17 -11.50
N HIS A 239 -3.00 -11.89 -10.54
CA HIS A 239 -1.80 -11.10 -10.68
C HIS A 239 -0.58 -11.88 -10.22
N LYS A 240 0.56 -11.66 -10.89
CA LYS A 240 1.84 -12.24 -10.49
C LYS A 240 2.52 -11.31 -9.50
N ILE A 241 3.01 -11.89 -8.41
CA ILE A 241 3.80 -11.15 -7.42
C ILE A 241 5.21 -11.73 -7.33
N ARG A 242 6.19 -10.86 -7.30
CA ARG A 242 7.57 -11.16 -6.95
C ARG A 242 7.96 -10.33 -5.73
N ILE A 243 8.59 -10.96 -4.74
CA ILE A 243 9.05 -10.30 -3.52
C ILE A 243 10.47 -10.73 -3.21
N ASP A 244 11.35 -9.75 -3.02
CA ASP A 244 12.68 -9.93 -2.51
C ASP A 244 12.74 -9.43 -1.06
N VAL A 245 12.97 -10.33 -0.12
CA VAL A 245 13.11 -10.06 1.31
C VAL A 245 14.56 -10.27 1.71
N PRO A 246 15.18 -9.39 2.52
CA PRO A 246 16.53 -9.62 3.01
C PRO A 246 16.67 -11.00 3.68
N TRP A 247 17.74 -11.73 3.35
CA TRP A 247 18.10 -13.07 3.85
C TRP A 247 17.22 -14.23 3.38
N PHE A 248 16.17 -13.98 2.61
CA PHE A 248 15.26 -15.00 2.07
C PHE A 248 15.45 -15.18 0.57
N LYS A 249 14.99 -16.31 0.05
CA LYS A 249 14.93 -16.54 -1.39
C LYS A 249 13.84 -15.66 -1.99
N THR A 250 14.06 -15.16 -3.21
CA THR A 250 13.01 -14.46 -3.97
C THR A 250 11.74 -15.31 -3.99
N TYR A 251 10.66 -14.71 -3.53
CA TYR A 251 9.32 -15.31 -3.57
C TYR A 251 8.63 -14.92 -4.87
N LYS A 252 8.03 -15.89 -5.53
CA LYS A 252 7.18 -15.70 -6.72
C LYS A 252 5.91 -16.50 -6.55
N SER A 253 4.78 -15.86 -6.77
CA SER A 253 3.45 -16.46 -6.66
C SER A 253 2.44 -15.70 -7.50
N GLU A 254 1.19 -16.18 -7.47
CA GLU A 254 0.03 -15.47 -7.98
C GLU A 254 -0.94 -15.21 -6.83
N PHE A 255 -1.70 -14.12 -6.93
CA PHE A 255 -2.82 -13.82 -6.06
C PHE A 255 -4.00 -13.29 -6.86
N LYS A 256 -5.21 -13.42 -6.33
CA LYS A 256 -6.43 -12.90 -6.95
C LYS A 256 -6.80 -11.57 -6.30
N ALA A 257 -6.88 -10.53 -7.10
CA ALA A 257 -7.40 -9.23 -6.68
C ALA A 257 -8.91 -9.15 -6.85
N SER A 258 -9.58 -8.55 -5.87
CA SER A 258 -11.00 -8.20 -5.88
C SER A 258 -11.21 -6.88 -5.14
N ASP A 259 -12.31 -6.18 -5.43
CA ASP A 259 -12.63 -4.91 -4.78
C ASP A 259 -12.59 -5.04 -3.26
N LYS A 260 -11.89 -4.11 -2.59
CA LYS A 260 -11.65 -4.12 -1.13
C LYS A 260 -11.09 -5.42 -0.57
N GLY A 261 -10.56 -6.26 -1.44
CA GLY A 261 -9.93 -7.52 -1.06
C GLY A 261 -8.59 -7.33 -0.36
N SER A 262 -8.04 -8.41 0.12
CA SER A 262 -6.71 -8.41 0.74
C SER A 262 -5.96 -9.70 0.47
N THR A 263 -4.64 -9.62 0.50
CA THR A 263 -3.77 -10.80 0.51
C THR A 263 -2.56 -10.59 1.42
N THR A 264 -2.14 -11.66 2.08
CA THR A 264 -0.95 -11.67 2.94
C THR A 264 0.04 -12.69 2.41
N ILE A 265 1.26 -12.24 2.15
CA ILE A 265 2.33 -13.10 1.68
C ILE A 265 3.21 -13.53 2.84
N SER A 266 3.29 -14.84 3.07
CA SER A 266 3.77 -15.34 4.36
C SER A 266 4.70 -16.54 4.33
N LYS A 267 4.76 -17.27 3.26
CA LYS A 267 5.55 -18.53 3.26
C LYS A 267 6.80 -18.38 2.40
N MET A 268 7.87 -17.88 2.98
CA MET A 268 9.14 -17.72 2.28
C MET A 268 10.21 -18.63 2.87
N LYS A 269 11.07 -19.14 2.00
CA LYS A 269 12.20 -19.97 2.39
C LYS A 269 13.43 -19.10 2.61
N VAL A 270 14.14 -19.32 3.70
CA VAL A 270 15.43 -18.66 3.95
C VAL A 270 16.44 -19.01 2.85
N SER A 271 17.25 -18.04 2.44
CA SER A 271 18.37 -18.28 1.53
C SER A 271 19.52 -18.94 2.28
N GLN A 272 20.44 -19.60 1.57
CA GLN A 272 21.60 -20.20 2.21
C GLN A 272 22.49 -19.17 2.94
N SER A 273 22.67 -17.99 2.34
CA SER A 273 23.38 -16.87 2.99
C SER A 273 22.63 -16.32 4.19
N GLY A 274 21.30 -16.23 4.09
CA GLY A 274 20.44 -15.81 5.20
C GLY A 274 20.48 -16.79 6.37
N LYS A 275 20.43 -18.10 6.09
CA LYS A 275 20.59 -19.13 7.12
C LYS A 275 21.90 -18.97 7.86
N LYS A 276 23.03 -18.81 7.17
CA LYS A 276 24.34 -18.59 7.80
C LYS A 276 24.36 -17.36 8.72
N LYS A 277 23.71 -16.26 8.30
CA LYS A 277 23.60 -15.03 9.12
C LYS A 277 22.73 -15.24 10.36
N LEU A 278 21.61 -15.93 10.20
CA LEU A 278 20.72 -16.25 11.33
C LEU A 278 21.38 -17.23 12.30
N ASP A 279 22.01 -18.29 11.80
CA ASP A 279 22.77 -19.25 12.63
C ASP A 279 23.84 -18.52 13.46
N LYS A 280 24.64 -17.65 12.82
CA LYS A 280 25.64 -16.84 13.52
C LYS A 280 25.00 -15.98 14.61
N LYS A 281 23.92 -15.26 14.28
CA LYS A 281 23.23 -14.37 15.21
C LYS A 281 22.63 -15.13 16.38
N MET A 282 21.99 -16.29 16.13
CA MET A 282 21.43 -17.15 17.19
C MET A 282 22.51 -17.64 18.14
N LYS A 283 23.67 -18.10 17.62
CA LYS A 283 24.81 -18.55 18.44
C LYS A 283 25.38 -17.42 19.30
N GLU A 284 25.52 -16.21 18.75
CA GLU A 284 26.00 -15.05 19.49
C GLU A 284 25.04 -14.67 20.63
N ILE A 285 23.73 -14.73 20.39
CA ILE A 285 22.71 -14.48 21.40
C ILE A 285 22.78 -15.55 22.49
N LEU A 286 22.79 -16.83 22.12
CA LEU A 286 22.86 -17.94 23.07
C LEU A 286 24.11 -17.83 23.95
N SER A 287 25.27 -17.59 23.36
CA SER A 287 26.54 -17.40 24.08
C SER A 287 26.47 -16.23 25.06
N SER A 288 25.85 -15.11 24.66
CA SER A 288 25.67 -13.95 25.52
C SER A 288 24.75 -14.25 26.73
N TYR A 289 23.67 -14.99 26.47
CA TYR A 289 22.74 -15.44 27.51
C TYR A 289 23.41 -16.36 28.52
N ILE A 290 24.05 -17.42 28.06
CA ILE A 290 24.74 -18.42 28.91
C ILE A 290 25.81 -17.71 29.75
N LYS A 291 26.64 -16.87 29.12
CA LYS A 291 27.68 -16.13 29.82
C LYS A 291 27.12 -15.23 30.92
N ALA A 292 26.10 -14.42 30.58
CA ALA A 292 25.51 -13.50 31.55
C ALA A 292 24.80 -14.23 32.69
N ALA A 293 24.09 -15.34 32.39
CA ALA A 293 23.38 -16.15 33.36
C ALA A 293 24.36 -16.86 34.30
N LYS A 294 25.42 -17.50 33.78
CA LYS A 294 26.48 -18.13 34.58
C LYS A 294 27.19 -17.13 35.51
N GLU A 295 27.45 -15.91 35.02
CA GLU A 295 28.06 -14.83 35.82
C GLU A 295 27.05 -14.12 36.75
N GLU A 296 25.83 -14.65 36.87
CA GLU A 296 24.71 -14.15 37.68
C GLU A 296 24.38 -12.67 37.45
N LYS A 297 24.67 -12.15 36.25
CA LYS A 297 24.41 -10.77 35.87
C LYS A 297 22.92 -10.44 35.81
N SER A 298 22.58 -9.17 35.89
CA SER A 298 21.20 -8.72 35.70
C SER A 298 20.82 -8.74 34.24
N PHE A 299 19.53 -8.87 33.92
CA PHE A 299 18.97 -8.81 32.56
C PHE A 299 19.39 -7.56 31.79
N SER A 300 19.60 -6.44 32.48
CA SER A 300 20.06 -5.20 31.86
C SER A 300 21.36 -5.31 31.07
N GLN A 301 22.22 -6.29 31.39
CA GLN A 301 23.48 -6.54 30.67
C GLN A 301 23.27 -7.13 29.26
N ILE A 302 22.12 -7.76 29.02
CA ILE A 302 21.76 -8.35 27.73
C ILE A 302 20.58 -7.63 27.06
N SER A 303 19.95 -6.68 27.71
CA SER A 303 18.80 -5.92 27.18
C SER A 303 19.11 -5.21 25.85
N GLY A 304 20.37 -4.85 25.61
CA GLY A 304 20.82 -4.24 24.35
C GLY A 304 20.80 -5.16 23.13
N LEU A 305 20.57 -6.48 23.30
CA LEU A 305 20.38 -7.44 22.20
C LEU A 305 19.02 -7.26 21.50
N PHE A 306 18.05 -6.69 22.19
CA PHE A 306 16.66 -6.57 21.74
C PHE A 306 16.35 -5.29 20.98
N GLU A 307 15.24 -5.31 20.26
CA GLU A 307 14.66 -4.09 19.71
C GLU A 307 14.33 -3.10 20.85
N LYS A 308 14.56 -1.81 20.59
CA LYS A 308 14.29 -0.75 21.57
C LYS A 308 12.78 -0.64 21.83
N ASN A 309 12.43 -0.41 23.09
CA ASN A 309 11.03 -0.26 23.55
C ASN A 309 10.14 -1.46 23.21
N SER A 310 10.68 -2.66 23.32
CA SER A 310 9.94 -3.90 23.06
C SER A 310 8.85 -4.11 24.09
N LYS A 311 7.63 -4.42 23.63
CA LYS A 311 6.53 -4.87 24.52
C LYS A 311 6.78 -6.26 25.14
N TYR A 312 7.82 -6.94 24.69
CA TYR A 312 8.21 -8.29 25.11
C TYR A 312 9.32 -8.30 26.17
N GLU A 313 9.70 -7.14 26.71
CA GLU A 313 10.81 -7.02 27.66
C GLU A 313 10.58 -7.88 28.92
N LYS A 314 9.35 -7.90 29.44
CA LYS A 314 8.98 -8.72 30.61
C LYS A 314 9.15 -10.21 30.32
N GLU A 315 8.63 -10.70 29.20
CA GLU A 315 8.76 -12.10 28.77
C GLU A 315 10.22 -12.51 28.58
N ASN A 316 11.00 -11.66 27.91
CA ASN A 316 12.42 -11.90 27.70
C ASN A 316 13.21 -11.94 29.02
N LYS A 317 12.81 -11.12 29.99
CA LYS A 317 13.39 -11.14 31.33
C LYS A 317 13.05 -12.42 32.07
N GLU A 318 11.81 -12.89 31.99
CA GLU A 318 11.39 -14.16 32.61
C GLU A 318 12.22 -15.34 32.06
N PHE A 319 12.34 -15.49 30.75
CA PHE A 319 13.19 -16.53 30.14
C PHE A 319 14.67 -16.43 30.53
N TYR A 320 15.18 -15.22 30.71
CA TYR A 320 16.53 -15.02 31.18
C TYR A 320 16.69 -15.41 32.66
N ASP A 321 15.76 -15.01 33.52
CA ASP A 321 15.79 -15.31 34.94
C ASP A 321 15.70 -16.82 35.18
N ASP A 322 14.89 -17.55 34.37
CA ASP A 322 14.79 -19.01 34.42
C ASP A 322 16.16 -19.68 34.08
N LEU A 323 16.80 -19.23 32.98
CA LEU A 323 18.15 -19.75 32.63
C LEU A 323 19.17 -19.39 33.70
N LYS A 324 19.10 -18.19 34.26
CA LYS A 324 19.99 -17.74 35.31
C LYS A 324 19.81 -18.59 36.59
N GLU A 325 18.58 -18.92 36.96
CA GLU A 325 18.32 -19.82 38.10
C GLU A 325 18.88 -21.21 37.87
N GLN A 326 18.75 -21.75 36.63
CA GLN A 326 19.31 -23.04 36.26
C GLN A 326 20.84 -23.07 36.40
N LEU A 327 21.52 -21.97 36.05
CA LEU A 327 22.99 -21.87 36.01
C LEU A 327 23.61 -21.26 37.25
N SER A 328 22.80 -20.72 38.17
CA SER A 328 23.29 -20.13 39.43
C SER A 328 23.93 -21.17 40.33
N SER A 329 24.83 -20.72 41.19
CA SER A 329 25.40 -21.54 42.26
C SER A 329 24.31 -21.82 43.30
N LYS A 330 23.90 -23.09 43.46
CA LYS A 330 22.84 -23.51 44.37
C LYS A 330 23.08 -24.97 44.83
N ASP A 331 22.70 -25.27 46.01
CA ASP A 331 22.77 -26.64 46.61
C ASP A 331 24.17 -27.24 46.52
N GLY A 332 25.23 -26.43 46.69
CA GLY A 332 26.61 -26.82 46.61
C GLY A 332 27.15 -26.96 45.16
N TYR A 333 26.29 -26.90 44.16
CA TYR A 333 26.73 -27.00 42.75
C TYR A 333 27.14 -25.64 42.19
N LYS A 334 28.24 -25.59 41.46
CA LYS A 334 28.74 -24.41 40.76
C LYS A 334 29.25 -24.81 39.37
N ALA A 335 28.67 -24.21 38.34
CA ALA A 335 29.14 -24.43 36.97
C ALA A 335 30.47 -23.71 36.71
N ASP A 336 31.52 -24.48 36.34
CA ASP A 336 32.81 -23.93 35.98
C ASP A 336 32.89 -23.52 34.53
N GLN A 337 32.49 -24.43 33.63
CA GLN A 337 32.50 -24.17 32.18
C GLN A 337 31.24 -24.71 31.54
N ILE A 338 30.73 -23.95 30.59
CA ILE A 338 29.61 -24.35 29.74
C ILE A 338 30.06 -24.17 28.30
N THR A 339 30.06 -25.26 27.54
CA THR A 339 30.31 -25.25 26.10
C THR A 339 29.08 -25.68 25.34
N THR A 340 28.91 -25.18 24.12
CA THR A 340 27.80 -25.53 23.24
C THR A 340 28.32 -25.83 21.84
N ASP A 341 27.76 -26.85 21.20
CA ASP A 341 28.13 -27.30 19.86
C ASP A 341 26.97 -27.96 19.11
N ASN A 342 27.23 -28.69 18.01
CA ASN A 342 26.26 -29.44 17.20
C ASN A 342 25.00 -28.65 16.83
N TYR A 343 25.16 -27.40 16.39
CA TYR A 343 24.06 -26.49 16.14
C TYR A 343 23.30 -26.81 14.86
N GLU A 344 21.97 -26.91 14.96
CA GLU A 344 21.04 -27.00 13.83
C GLU A 344 19.99 -25.92 13.86
N GLY A 345 20.07 -24.95 12.93
CA GLY A 345 19.09 -23.84 12.81
C GLY A 345 17.99 -24.10 11.78
N LYS A 346 16.74 -23.78 12.15
CA LYS A 346 15.55 -23.77 11.28
C LYS A 346 14.87 -22.42 11.37
N TYR A 347 14.46 -21.85 10.21
CA TYR A 347 13.94 -20.47 10.13
C TYR A 347 12.76 -20.39 9.19
N VAL A 348 11.72 -19.65 9.61
CA VAL A 348 10.49 -19.40 8.85
C VAL A 348 10.05 -17.95 9.02
N ILE A 349 9.39 -17.36 8.02
CA ILE A 349 8.65 -16.13 8.22
C ILE A 349 7.23 -16.47 8.68
N SER A 350 6.79 -15.85 9.77
CA SER A 350 5.40 -15.92 10.23
C SER A 350 4.49 -15.18 9.25
N GLY A 351 3.50 -15.87 8.72
CA GLY A 351 2.54 -15.31 7.77
C GLY A 351 1.59 -14.27 8.33
N VAL A 352 1.44 -14.26 9.63
CA VAL A 352 0.50 -13.34 10.30
C VAL A 352 1.18 -12.05 10.71
N THR A 353 2.47 -12.12 11.06
CA THR A 353 3.20 -11.00 11.66
C THR A 353 4.43 -10.56 10.87
N GLY A 354 4.80 -11.25 9.78
CA GLY A 354 6.04 -10.95 9.03
C GLY A 354 7.34 -11.15 9.83
N VAL A 355 7.25 -11.65 11.04
CA VAL A 355 8.37 -11.89 11.94
C VAL A 355 9.10 -13.17 11.52
N VAL A 356 10.42 -13.16 11.57
CA VAL A 356 11.23 -14.36 11.36
C VAL A 356 11.31 -15.12 12.66
N ARG A 357 10.79 -16.33 12.67
CA ARG A 357 10.95 -17.28 13.77
C ARG A 357 12.11 -18.21 13.48
N GLY A 358 13.03 -18.31 14.44
CA GLY A 358 14.16 -19.21 14.40
C GLY A 358 14.12 -20.19 15.56
N THR A 359 14.49 -21.45 15.28
CA THR A 359 14.86 -22.44 16.30
C THR A 359 16.29 -22.88 16.07
N LEU A 360 17.05 -23.01 17.13
CA LEU A 360 18.44 -23.50 17.13
C LEU A 360 18.55 -24.65 18.12
N SER A 361 18.63 -25.88 17.64
CA SER A 361 18.98 -27.01 18.47
C SER A 361 20.49 -26.99 18.69
N TYR A 362 20.90 -27.33 19.89
CA TYR A 362 22.33 -27.38 20.27
C TYR A 362 22.57 -28.40 21.35
N ASP A 363 23.77 -28.95 21.35
CA ASP A 363 24.28 -29.77 22.47
C ASP A 363 25.05 -28.87 23.42
N TYR A 364 25.01 -29.23 24.71
CA TYR A 364 25.78 -28.53 25.73
C TYR A 364 26.53 -29.50 26.62
N LYS A 365 27.65 -29.01 27.14
CA LYS A 365 28.45 -29.70 28.16
C LYS A 365 28.75 -28.73 29.27
N VAL A 366 28.41 -29.15 30.50
CA VAL A 366 28.65 -28.38 31.74
C VAL A 366 29.66 -29.14 32.56
N THR A 367 30.82 -28.53 32.86
CA THR A 367 31.67 -28.97 33.97
C THR A 367 31.33 -28.19 35.20
N TYR A 368 31.22 -28.85 36.32
CA TYR A 368 30.80 -28.25 37.59
C TYR A 368 31.59 -28.79 38.77
N GLN A 369 31.63 -27.99 39.84
CA GLN A 369 32.07 -28.39 41.18
C GLN A 369 30.83 -28.60 42.03
N LYS A 370 30.89 -29.61 42.90
CA LYS A 370 29.90 -29.88 43.96
C LYS A 370 30.62 -29.89 45.28
N GLU A 371 30.28 -28.95 46.16
CA GLU A 371 30.73 -28.98 47.55
C GLU A 371 29.99 -30.11 48.30
N ASP A 372 30.73 -31.10 48.78
CA ASP A 372 30.19 -32.16 49.63
C ASP A 372 30.86 -32.10 51.01
N VAL A 373 30.07 -31.88 52.04
CA VAL A 373 30.54 -31.70 53.43
C VAL A 373 31.20 -32.97 53.98
N THR A 374 30.89 -34.13 53.40
CA THR A 374 31.37 -35.44 53.87
C THR A 374 32.56 -35.99 53.11
N VAL A 375 32.70 -35.69 51.80
CA VAL A 375 33.69 -36.31 50.92
C VAL A 375 34.66 -35.26 50.36
N GLY A 376 34.39 -33.96 50.54
CA GLY A 376 35.14 -32.87 49.91
C GLY A 376 34.63 -32.54 48.49
N ASP A 377 35.18 -31.49 47.90
CA ASP A 377 34.74 -30.98 46.56
C ASP A 377 34.90 -32.06 45.48
N MET A 378 33.83 -32.33 44.76
CA MET A 378 33.79 -33.21 43.61
C MET A 378 33.61 -32.44 42.32
N ASN A 379 34.34 -32.80 41.27
CA ASN A 379 34.18 -32.28 39.95
C ASN A 379 33.34 -33.26 39.10
N GLY A 380 32.37 -32.74 38.38
CA GLY A 380 31.49 -33.52 37.50
C GLY A 380 31.34 -32.89 36.13
N THR A 381 30.82 -33.71 35.24
CA THR A 381 30.47 -33.24 33.86
C THR A 381 29.12 -33.80 33.48
N VAL A 382 28.27 -32.96 32.89
CA VAL A 382 26.97 -33.32 32.32
C VAL A 382 26.93 -32.89 30.90
N ASP A 383 26.52 -33.77 30.00
CA ASP A 383 26.21 -33.49 28.60
C ASP A 383 24.69 -33.54 28.38
N GLY A 384 24.19 -32.69 27.54
CA GLY A 384 22.75 -32.64 27.22
C GLY A 384 22.49 -31.91 25.90
N SER A 385 21.22 -31.91 25.48
CA SER A 385 20.77 -31.20 24.31
C SER A 385 19.62 -30.25 24.69
N SER A 386 19.56 -29.12 24.00
CA SER A 386 18.49 -28.13 24.22
C SER A 386 18.12 -27.43 22.92
N GLN A 387 17.06 -26.61 22.97
CA GLN A 387 16.60 -25.85 21.84
C GLN A 387 16.29 -24.41 22.24
N MET A 388 16.95 -23.48 21.59
CA MET A 388 16.66 -22.07 21.66
C MET A 388 15.60 -21.71 20.62
N SER A 389 14.64 -20.86 20.95
CA SER A 389 13.73 -20.21 20.02
C SER A 389 13.89 -18.69 20.07
N ALA A 390 13.76 -18.02 18.89
CA ALA A 390 13.83 -16.56 18.82
C ALA A 390 12.94 -16.00 17.72
N GLU A 391 12.46 -14.80 17.93
CA GLU A 391 11.76 -14.01 16.94
C GLU A 391 12.58 -12.77 16.56
N PHE A 392 12.68 -12.52 15.25
CA PHE A 392 13.35 -11.34 14.69
C PHE A 392 12.38 -10.50 13.88
N VAL A 393 12.40 -9.20 14.07
CA VAL A 393 11.66 -8.22 13.28
C VAL A 393 12.61 -7.41 12.42
N TYR A 394 12.21 -7.12 11.17
CA TYR A 394 13.00 -6.25 10.30
C TYR A 394 12.69 -4.79 10.61
N LYS A 395 13.68 -4.05 11.09
CA LYS A 395 13.57 -2.64 11.47
C LYS A 395 14.90 -1.93 11.23
N ASP A 396 14.84 -0.69 10.78
CA ASP A 396 16.03 0.16 10.52
C ASP A 396 17.09 -0.52 9.63
N GLY A 397 16.64 -1.26 8.61
CA GLY A 397 17.54 -1.91 7.64
C GLY A 397 18.11 -3.26 8.08
N ASN A 398 17.75 -3.79 9.25
CA ASN A 398 18.28 -5.03 9.78
C ASN A 398 17.22 -5.85 10.55
N TYR A 399 17.49 -7.13 10.75
CA TYR A 399 16.70 -7.96 11.67
C TYR A 399 17.16 -7.73 13.10
N GLN A 400 16.26 -7.25 13.95
CA GLN A 400 16.46 -7.05 15.39
C GLN A 400 15.79 -8.18 16.17
N LEU A 401 16.37 -8.55 17.30
CA LEU A 401 15.79 -9.57 18.19
C LEU A 401 14.56 -8.98 18.89
N ARG A 402 13.46 -9.70 18.86
CA ARG A 402 12.20 -9.33 19.54
C ARG A 402 12.01 -10.14 20.79
N THR A 403 12.03 -11.47 20.67
CA THR A 403 11.93 -12.40 21.79
C THR A 403 12.95 -13.50 21.66
N VAL A 404 13.34 -14.06 22.78
CA VAL A 404 14.17 -15.25 22.81
C VAL A 404 13.86 -16.09 24.04
N ASN A 405 13.70 -17.38 23.82
CA ASN A 405 13.77 -18.39 24.86
C ASN A 405 15.04 -19.20 24.61
N PRO A 406 16.04 -19.14 25.48
CA PRO A 406 17.33 -19.80 25.28
C PRO A 406 17.27 -21.33 25.36
N GLY A 407 16.14 -21.89 25.82
CA GLY A 407 16.02 -23.28 26.22
C GLY A 407 16.54 -23.50 27.64
N SER A 408 16.66 -24.74 28.05
CA SER A 408 17.07 -25.13 29.41
C SER A 408 18.42 -25.84 29.36
N ILE A 409 19.27 -25.57 30.36
CA ILE A 409 20.56 -26.21 30.58
C ILE A 409 20.58 -26.79 32.01
N TRP A 410 20.45 -28.09 32.15
CA TRP A 410 20.42 -28.77 33.44
C TRP A 410 21.72 -29.51 33.70
N TYR A 411 22.34 -29.30 34.86
CA TYR A 411 23.55 -29.95 35.29
C TYR A 411 23.51 -30.44 36.73
N ARG A 412 22.40 -30.16 37.43
CA ARG A 412 22.15 -30.62 38.76
C ARG A 412 21.28 -31.88 38.73
N GLU A 413 21.54 -32.82 39.65
CA GLU A 413 20.65 -33.96 39.82
C GLU A 413 19.25 -33.45 40.25
N SER A 414 18.21 -33.96 39.59
CA SER A 414 16.84 -33.73 40.03
C SER A 414 16.66 -34.44 41.40
N GLN A 415 16.32 -33.67 42.44
CA GLN A 415 15.90 -34.23 43.72
C GLN A 415 14.61 -35.02 43.57
#